data_1146eea92496702d674893a21793bc6f
#
_entry.id   1146eea92496702d674893a21793bc6f
#
_cell.length_a   1.000
_cell.length_b   1.000
_cell.length_c   1.000
_cell.angle_alpha   90.00
_cell.angle_beta   90.00
_cell.angle_gamma   90.00
#
_symmetry.space_group_name_H-M   'P 1'
#
loop_
_entity.id
_entity.type
_entity.pdbx_description
1 polymer ?
#
loop_
_entity_poly.entity_id
_entity_poly.type
_entity_poly.pdbx_seq_one_letter_code
_entity_poly.pdbx_strand_id
1 'polypeptide(L)'
;YRPLRIGHLVEVEARLLHTGRTSMHIGVHVRSGDPATGELELTTYCRTVFVGIDDDRRAVPAPTWVPVSDEDRALHAHALDLVAIRERAGD
;
A
#
# COMPACT_ATOMS: atom_id res chain seq x y z
N TYR A 1 -10.59 13.88 -1.89
CA TYR A 1 -9.27 14.12 -1.34
C TYR A 1 -9.11 15.60 -1.00
N ARG A 2 -8.40 15.88 0.07
CA ARG A 2 -8.18 17.25 0.52
C ARG A 2 -6.78 17.72 0.13
N PRO A 3 -6.63 18.96 -0.35
CA PRO A 3 -5.30 19.49 -0.60
C PRO A 3 -4.52 19.65 0.70
N LEU A 4 -3.22 19.40 0.63
CA LEU A 4 -2.30 19.64 1.74
C LEU A 4 -2.01 21.14 1.84
N ARG A 5 -1.90 21.62 3.07
CA ARG A 5 -1.55 23.02 3.33
C ARG A 5 -0.21 23.12 4.04
N ILE A 6 0.52 24.16 3.73
CA ILE A 6 1.78 24.46 4.43
C ILE A 6 1.50 24.68 5.91
N GLY A 7 2.31 24.05 6.76
CA GLY A 7 2.16 24.12 8.21
C GLY A 7 1.30 23.00 8.79
N HIS A 8 0.65 22.19 7.95
CA HIS A 8 -0.07 21.01 8.44
C HIS A 8 0.87 19.85 8.72
N LEU A 9 0.51 19.05 9.72
CA LEU A 9 1.18 17.79 9.99
C LEU A 9 0.76 16.76 8.95
N VAL A 10 1.72 16.01 8.44
CA VAL A 10 1.47 14.95 7.49
C VAL A 10 1.97 13.63 8.07
N GLU A 11 1.11 12.62 8.10
CA GLU A 11 1.45 11.27 8.50
C GLU A 11 1.32 10.35 7.30
N VAL A 12 2.37 9.59 7.03
CA VAL A 12 2.38 8.60 5.96
C VAL A 12 2.53 7.23 6.59
N GLU A 13 1.58 6.35 6.31
CA GLU A 13 1.63 4.96 6.76
C GLU A 13 1.67 4.05 5.54
N ALA A 14 2.71 3.27 5.41
CA ALA A 14 2.84 2.26 4.38
C ALA A 14 2.72 0.88 5.01
N ARG A 15 1.91 0.02 4.40
CA ARG A 15 1.67 -1.33 4.91
C ARG A 15 1.77 -2.34 3.78
N LEU A 16 2.49 -3.42 4.02
CA LEU A 16 2.55 -4.54 3.10
C LEU A 16 1.20 -5.28 3.13
N LEU A 17 0.55 -5.41 1.98
CA LEU A 17 -0.75 -6.03 1.85
C LEU A 17 -0.66 -7.47 1.35
N HIS A 18 0.26 -7.73 0.44
CA HIS A 18 0.35 -9.00 -0.25
C HIS A 18 1.69 -9.11 -0.96
N THR A 19 2.23 -10.32 -1.03
CA THR A 19 3.38 -10.63 -1.89
C THR A 19 2.97 -11.66 -2.92
N GLY A 20 3.21 -11.34 -4.18
CA GLY A 20 3.11 -12.29 -5.26
C GLY A 20 4.45 -13.02 -5.45
N ARG A 21 4.61 -13.67 -6.58
CA ARG A 21 5.85 -14.38 -6.89
C ARG A 21 7.05 -13.44 -6.94
N THR A 22 6.91 -12.30 -7.59
CA THR A 22 7.97 -11.30 -7.76
C THR A 22 7.53 -9.91 -7.32
N SER A 23 6.28 -9.73 -6.91
CA SER A 23 5.70 -8.44 -6.62
C SER A 23 5.38 -8.27 -5.13
N MET A 24 5.37 -7.03 -4.70
CA MET A 24 4.95 -6.63 -3.36
C MET A 24 3.90 -5.55 -3.50
N HIS A 25 2.73 -5.78 -2.89
CA HIS A 25 1.62 -4.83 -2.92
C HIS A 25 1.61 -4.06 -1.61
N ILE A 26 1.72 -2.74 -1.70
CA ILE A 26 1.81 -1.86 -0.54
C ILE A 26 0.68 -0.85 -0.59
N GLY A 27 -0.07 -0.75 0.51
CA GLY A 27 -1.06 0.29 0.70
C GLY A 27 -0.42 1.47 1.44
N VAL A 28 -0.66 2.67 0.94
CA VAL A 28 -0.13 3.90 1.54
C VAL A 28 -1.28 4.82 1.89
N HIS A 29 -1.41 5.14 3.17
CA HIS A 29 -2.35 6.11 3.67
C HIS A 29 -1.60 7.40 3.99
N VAL A 30 -2.12 8.51 3.52
CA VAL A 30 -1.60 9.82 3.87
C VAL A 30 -2.69 10.57 4.63
N ARG A 31 -2.39 10.95 5.86
CA ARG A 31 -3.27 11.72 6.71
C ARG A 31 -2.64 13.08 6.95
N SER A 32 -3.46 14.09 7.07
CA SER A 32 -2.99 15.43 7.36
C SER A 32 -3.93 16.14 8.31
N GLY A 33 -3.41 17.11 9.04
CA GLY A 33 -4.20 17.88 9.97
C GLY A 33 -3.45 19.04 10.58
N ASP A 34 -4.16 19.78 11.41
CA ASP A 34 -3.59 20.92 12.14
C ASP A 34 -2.81 20.39 13.35
N PRO A 35 -1.50 20.69 13.47
CA PRO A 35 -0.72 20.26 14.63
C PRO A 35 -1.23 20.81 15.95
N ALA A 36 -1.95 21.93 15.94
CA ALA A 36 -2.51 22.51 17.15
C ALA A 36 -3.63 21.66 17.77
N THR A 37 -4.42 20.98 16.94
CA THR A 37 -5.50 20.10 17.41
C THR A 37 -5.07 18.65 17.52
N GLY A 38 -4.05 18.24 16.79
CA GLY A 38 -3.58 16.87 16.71
C GLY A 38 -4.52 15.93 15.96
N GLU A 39 -5.60 16.44 15.38
CA GLU A 39 -6.53 15.65 14.61
C GLU A 39 -6.04 15.48 13.17
N LEU A 40 -6.00 14.23 12.73
CA LEU A 40 -5.57 13.88 11.38
C LEU A 40 -6.74 13.30 10.60
N GLU A 41 -6.86 13.71 9.35
CA GLU A 41 -7.86 13.19 8.42
C GLU A 41 -7.18 12.53 7.24
N LEU A 42 -7.80 11.48 6.71
CA LEU A 42 -7.28 10.81 5.51
C LEU A 42 -7.33 11.78 4.33
N THR A 43 -6.16 12.08 3.79
CA THR A 43 -6.01 12.98 2.64
C THR A 43 -6.00 12.19 1.34
N THR A 44 -5.27 11.07 1.31
CA THR A 44 -5.21 10.21 0.14
C THR A 44 -4.85 8.79 0.55
N TYR A 45 -5.21 7.87 -0.34
CA TYR A 45 -4.83 6.47 -0.23
C TYR A 45 -4.37 6.02 -1.61
N CYS A 46 -3.27 5.30 -1.67
CA CYS A 46 -2.85 4.68 -2.91
C CYS A 46 -2.35 3.27 -2.66
N ARG A 47 -2.40 2.46 -3.70
CA ARG A 47 -1.80 1.13 -3.73
C ARG A 47 -0.67 1.14 -4.72
N THR A 48 0.46 0.63 -4.29
CA THR A 48 1.66 0.59 -5.11
C THR A 48 2.13 -0.86 -5.22
N VAL A 49 2.52 -1.26 -6.41
CA VAL A 49 3.09 -2.57 -6.66
C VAL A 49 4.56 -2.39 -6.97
N PHE A 50 5.40 -3.02 -6.15
CA PHE A 50 6.84 -3.03 -6.36
C PHE A 50 7.29 -4.39 -6.87
N VAL A 51 8.25 -4.40 -7.77
CA VAL A 51 8.90 -5.61 -8.26
C VAL A 51 10.39 -5.43 -8.06
N GLY A 52 11.00 -6.37 -7.33
CA GLY A 52 12.46 -6.40 -7.19
C GLY A 52 13.11 -6.83 -8.49
N ILE A 53 14.18 -6.18 -8.87
CA ILE A 53 14.95 -6.55 -10.04
C ILE A 53 16.42 -6.70 -9.68
N ASP A 54 17.11 -7.57 -10.40
CA ASP A 54 18.55 -7.75 -10.27
C ASP A 54 19.31 -6.75 -11.16
N ASP A 55 20.64 -6.87 -11.18
CA ASP A 55 21.49 -6.00 -12.00
C ASP A 55 21.22 -6.15 -13.50
N ASP A 56 20.69 -7.30 -13.93
CA ASP A 56 20.31 -7.55 -15.32
C ASP A 56 18.88 -7.14 -15.62
N ARG A 57 18.21 -6.45 -14.70
CA ARG A 57 16.82 -5.98 -14.77
C ARG A 57 15.80 -7.11 -14.89
N ARG A 58 16.13 -8.27 -14.37
CA ARG A 58 15.21 -9.40 -14.31
C ARG A 58 14.48 -9.38 -12.98
N ALA A 59 13.19 -9.73 -12.99
CA ALA A 59 12.41 -9.84 -11.76
C ALA A 59 12.99 -10.92 -10.85
N VAL A 60 13.13 -10.60 -9.57
CA VAL A 60 13.56 -11.56 -8.56
C VAL A 60 12.38 -11.96 -7.69
N PRO A 61 12.36 -13.19 -7.15
CA PRO A 61 11.26 -13.60 -6.26
C PRO A 61 11.17 -12.72 -5.03
N ALA A 62 9.95 -12.33 -4.68
CA ALA A 62 9.69 -11.61 -3.45
C ALA A 62 9.75 -12.59 -2.26
N PRO A 63 10.25 -12.14 -1.09
CA PRO A 63 10.15 -12.96 0.12
C PRO A 63 8.69 -13.30 0.43
N THR A 64 8.45 -14.52 0.90
CA THR A 64 7.11 -14.92 1.30
C THR A 64 6.71 -14.16 2.57
N TRP A 65 5.55 -13.55 2.54
CA TRP A 65 4.98 -12.87 3.68
C TRP A 65 3.62 -13.49 4.03
N VAL A 66 3.42 -13.72 5.32
CA VAL A 66 2.17 -14.29 5.82
C VAL A 66 1.52 -13.28 6.77
N PRO A 67 0.25 -12.90 6.53
CA PRO A 67 -0.43 -11.99 7.43
C PRO A 67 -0.64 -12.63 8.81
N VAL A 68 -0.33 -11.91 9.88
CA VAL A 68 -0.37 -12.43 11.25
C VAL A 68 -1.50 -11.83 12.08
N SER A 69 -1.92 -10.60 11.81
CA SER A 69 -3.03 -9.97 12.53
C SER A 69 -4.32 -10.13 11.77
N ASP A 70 -5.46 -9.95 12.45
CA ASP A 70 -6.77 -9.99 11.78
C ASP A 70 -6.90 -8.86 10.76
N GLU A 71 -6.35 -7.70 11.07
CA GLU A 71 -6.33 -6.57 10.15
C GLU A 71 -5.48 -6.88 8.91
N ASP A 72 -4.30 -7.48 9.09
CA ASP A 72 -3.44 -7.89 7.98
C ASP A 72 -4.14 -8.92 7.09
N ARG A 73 -4.85 -9.87 7.68
CA ARG A 73 -5.60 -10.88 6.93
C ARG A 73 -6.72 -10.27 6.11
N ALA A 74 -7.45 -9.31 6.69
CA ALA A 74 -8.52 -8.63 5.98
C ALA A 74 -7.96 -7.81 4.80
N LEU A 75 -6.87 -7.09 5.01
CA LEU A 75 -6.22 -6.32 3.97
C LEU A 75 -5.63 -7.21 2.87
N HIS A 76 -5.06 -8.35 3.25
CA HIS A 76 -4.53 -9.33 2.31
C HIS A 76 -5.65 -9.91 1.43
N ALA A 77 -6.77 -10.29 2.02
CA ALA A 77 -7.93 -10.78 1.26
C ALA A 77 -8.43 -9.73 0.26
N HIS A 78 -8.53 -8.49 0.68
CA HIS A 78 -8.93 -7.39 -0.20
C HIS A 78 -7.93 -7.19 -1.35
N ALA A 79 -6.63 -7.27 -1.06
CA ALA A 79 -5.59 -7.16 -2.07
C ALA A 79 -5.67 -8.29 -3.11
N LEU A 80 -5.95 -9.51 -2.66
CA LEU A 80 -6.14 -10.66 -3.56
C LEU A 80 -7.35 -10.46 -4.48
N ASP A 81 -8.45 -9.93 -3.97
CA ASP A 81 -9.64 -9.63 -4.76
C ASP A 81 -9.31 -8.60 -5.86
N LEU A 82 -8.56 -7.58 -5.53
CA LEU A 82 -8.16 -6.55 -6.49
C LEU A 82 -7.21 -7.09 -7.55
N VAL A 83 -6.30 -7.98 -7.18
CA VAL A 83 -5.41 -8.68 -8.13
C VAL A 83 -6.23 -9.52 -9.10
N ALA A 84 -7.21 -10.27 -8.60
CA ALA A 84 -8.08 -11.09 -9.43
C ALA A 84 -8.89 -10.26 -10.42
N ILE A 85 -9.41 -9.12 -9.99
CA ILE A 85 -10.14 -8.18 -10.86
C ILE A 85 -9.22 -7.66 -11.97
N ARG A 86 -8.01 -7.28 -11.62
CA ARG A 86 -7.02 -6.78 -12.58
C ARG A 86 -6.68 -7.84 -13.63
N GLU A 87 -6.46 -9.08 -13.22
CA GLU A 87 -6.17 -10.19 -14.15
C GLU A 87 -7.35 -10.44 -15.08
N ARG A 88 -8.59 -10.40 -14.56
CA ARG A 88 -9.79 -10.59 -15.37
C ARG A 88 -10.01 -9.45 -16.37
N ALA A 89 -9.48 -8.28 -16.11
CA ALA A 89 -9.57 -7.14 -17.03
C ALA A 89 -8.60 -7.26 -18.22
N GLY A 90 -7.84 -8.32 -18.31
CA GLY A 90 -6.95 -8.60 -19.44
C GLY A 90 -5.57 -8.00 -19.35
N ASP A 91 -5.14 -7.66 -18.18
CA ASP A 91 -3.80 -7.14 -17.95
C ASP A 91 -2.74 -8.25 -18.02
#